data_4d6345f54ffe7c5aefa72466cdfd9dfb
#
_entry.id   4d6345f54ffe7c5aefa72466cdfd9dfb
#
_cell.length_a   1.000
_cell.length_b   1.000
_cell.length_c   1.000
_cell.angle_alpha   90.00
_cell.angle_beta   90.00
_cell.angle_gamma   90.00
#
_symmetry.space_group_name_H-M   'P 1'
#
loop_
_entity.id
_entity.type
_entity.pdbx_description
1 polymer ?
#
loop_
_entity_poly.entity_id
_entity_poly.type
_entity_poly.pdbx_seq_one_letter_code
_entity_poly.pdbx_strand_id
1 'polypeptide(L)'
;MKKTIVILMVLVALCSVAFANGAAENQKAAQATVEQVINAEEYKGAGYVDPIKDWAKYDALIAAIKAETNKAKRTQMMHEAEDILMSNWCVIPIYYYNDLYMEKPYVSGVYTNPFATKFFQHASLSNGSKTLRINLASEPDYLDPALNSSVDGACLAAASFAGLYSYNEQGVTSPALAEGYTVSADGLTYTVTLKKNLKWSDGSALTAKDFVYSWKRATAPETAADYEYMFSGFDGYAEGNLNVVALDDNTLQFKLIAPCAYIEDLMAFPTFFPVKQSAVESYADWKTSPGGWCQEAGFVSNGAFVCTGWNHDVSMTYEKNPYYWDAANVKLDKLEFMLSADDNAIFAAYNAGNLDLIDTVPTDEIAKLIETKNPEFKVVDELGTYYVAFNAKSSLFAGKTPAQAACIREAFSILIDRDYIVENIGQTGQVIATSFIPLGMADGNGGIFKSTPEQGYFDAYAINNDPKGTTAKAVALLKAAGYKFGADGKLSAETPISLTYLTNQSSGHVMIAESIQQDLAAVGISLAIQVQDWNVFLEERKKGNFDFAREGWIADFNDPINMLEMWTTTSGNNDCQYGR
;
A
#
# COMPACT_ATOMS: atom_id res chain seq x y z
N MET A 1 46.47 -24.43 33.48
CA MET A 1 45.16 -23.94 33.96
C MET A 1 45.14 -22.48 34.43
N LYS A 2 46.17 -21.94 35.11
CA LYS A 2 46.15 -20.51 35.56
C LYS A 2 46.33 -19.45 34.46
N LYS A 3 46.97 -19.76 33.32
CA LYS A 3 47.14 -18.81 32.20
C LYS A 3 45.87 -18.67 31.30
N THR A 4 45.05 -19.69 31.24
CA THR A 4 43.81 -19.67 30.43
C THR A 4 42.68 -18.87 31.10
N ILE A 5 42.66 -18.85 32.43
CA ILE A 5 41.65 -18.11 33.21
C ILE A 5 41.91 -16.59 33.15
N VAL A 6 43.19 -16.16 33.09
CA VAL A 6 43.52 -14.73 32.97
C VAL A 6 43.17 -14.17 31.59
N ILE A 7 43.32 -14.95 30.51
CA ILE A 7 42.96 -14.53 29.17
C ILE A 7 41.43 -14.41 29.03
N LEU A 8 40.68 -15.30 29.68
CA LEU A 8 39.20 -15.23 29.64
C LEU A 8 38.64 -14.02 30.41
N MET A 9 39.24 -13.68 31.55
CA MET A 9 38.86 -12.49 32.34
C MET A 9 39.23 -11.17 31.63
N VAL A 10 40.34 -11.13 30.89
CA VAL A 10 40.71 -9.95 30.09
C VAL A 10 39.80 -9.76 28.88
N LEU A 11 39.39 -10.86 28.24
CA LEU A 11 38.40 -10.79 27.12
C LEU A 11 37.02 -10.34 27.60
N VAL A 12 36.55 -10.82 28.75
CA VAL A 12 35.28 -10.38 29.34
C VAL A 12 35.35 -8.91 29.78
N ALA A 13 36.49 -8.46 30.34
CA ALA A 13 36.66 -7.06 30.68
C ALA A 13 36.78 -6.13 29.45
N LEU A 14 37.40 -6.59 28.37
CA LEU A 14 37.46 -5.84 27.10
C LEU A 14 36.12 -5.77 26.40
N CYS A 15 35.30 -6.84 26.41
CA CYS A 15 33.94 -6.81 25.90
C CYS A 15 33.04 -5.86 26.72
N SER A 16 33.13 -5.90 28.06
CA SER A 16 32.34 -5.00 28.92
C SER A 16 32.72 -3.52 28.75
N VAL A 17 33.97 -3.21 28.48
CA VAL A 17 34.44 -1.83 28.19
C VAL A 17 34.01 -1.39 26.79
N ALA A 18 33.98 -2.29 25.78
CA ALA A 18 33.49 -1.99 24.43
C ALA A 18 31.98 -1.72 24.43
N PHE A 19 31.20 -2.51 25.18
CA PHE A 19 29.74 -2.27 25.33
C PHE A 19 29.45 -0.98 26.11
N ALA A 20 30.20 -0.67 27.14
CA ALA A 20 30.03 0.57 27.91
C ALA A 20 30.43 1.81 27.08
N ASN A 21 31.46 1.71 26.24
CA ASN A 21 31.85 2.80 25.33
C ASN A 21 30.83 2.99 24.18
N GLY A 22 30.31 1.92 23.61
CA GLY A 22 29.28 2.00 22.60
C GLY A 22 27.98 2.65 23.12
N ALA A 23 27.56 2.26 24.33
CA ALA A 23 26.39 2.88 24.97
C ALA A 23 26.62 4.38 25.30
N ALA A 24 27.83 4.74 25.73
CA ALA A 24 28.20 6.14 26.00
C ALA A 24 28.34 6.98 24.72
N GLU A 25 28.82 6.39 23.61
CA GLU A 25 28.86 7.05 22.31
C GLU A 25 27.47 7.21 21.71
N ASN A 26 26.60 6.20 21.83
CA ASN A 26 25.19 6.30 21.41
C ASN A 26 24.41 7.31 22.25
N GLN A 27 24.64 7.39 23.56
CA GLN A 27 24.08 8.44 24.40
C GLN A 27 24.58 9.84 24.03
N LYS A 28 25.84 9.99 23.70
CA LYS A 28 26.39 11.26 23.21
C LYS A 28 25.86 11.64 21.82
N ALA A 29 25.74 10.66 20.93
CA ALA A 29 25.13 10.88 19.61
C ALA A 29 23.64 11.25 19.74
N ALA A 30 22.88 10.55 20.59
CA ALA A 30 21.50 10.87 20.90
C ALA A 30 21.34 12.27 21.52
N GLN A 31 22.25 12.63 22.43
CA GLN A 31 22.26 13.95 23.08
C GLN A 31 22.66 15.07 22.12
N ALA A 32 23.62 14.81 21.21
CA ALA A 32 24.00 15.75 20.14
C ALA A 32 22.84 15.94 19.14
N THR A 33 22.13 14.87 18.79
CA THR A 33 20.94 14.95 17.92
C THR A 33 19.81 15.76 18.57
N VAL A 34 19.61 15.61 19.87
CA VAL A 34 18.62 16.38 20.65
C VAL A 34 19.01 17.85 20.76
N GLU A 35 20.30 18.15 20.97
CA GLU A 35 20.81 19.52 21.00
C GLU A 35 20.71 20.19 19.60
N GLN A 36 20.91 19.45 18.51
CA GLN A 36 20.66 19.94 17.15
C GLN A 36 19.18 20.24 16.89
N VAL A 37 18.29 19.43 17.42
CA VAL A 37 16.84 19.66 17.29
C VAL A 37 16.35 20.83 18.14
N ILE A 38 16.98 21.10 19.28
CA ILE A 38 16.68 22.26 20.13
C ILE A 38 17.08 23.58 19.43
N ASN A 39 18.13 23.57 18.63
CA ASN A 39 18.50 24.66 17.74
C ASN A 39 17.73 24.54 16.41
N ALA A 40 16.46 24.91 16.42
CA ALA A 40 15.51 24.72 15.33
C ALA A 40 15.95 25.26 13.94
N GLU A 41 16.96 26.14 13.89
CA GLU A 41 17.56 26.59 12.63
C GLU A 41 18.56 25.58 12.04
N GLU A 42 19.17 24.72 12.86
CA GLU A 42 20.12 23.70 12.40
C GLU A 42 19.42 22.35 12.05
N TYR A 43 18.27 22.03 12.69
CA TYR A 43 17.47 20.86 12.30
C TYR A 43 16.84 21.00 10.90
N LYS A 44 16.71 22.23 10.42
CA LYS A 44 16.43 22.50 9.00
C LYS A 44 17.60 22.16 8.08
N GLY A 45 18.44 21.19 8.50
CA GLY A 45 19.48 20.60 7.65
C GLY A 45 18.95 20.24 6.28
N ALA A 46 19.81 20.29 5.28
CA ALA A 46 19.49 20.07 3.88
C ALA A 46 18.53 18.87 3.72
N GLY A 47 17.28 19.12 3.34
CA GLY A 47 16.29 18.11 3.02
C GLY A 47 15.01 18.10 3.85
N TYR A 48 14.97 18.71 5.06
CA TYR A 48 13.70 18.76 5.81
C TYR A 48 12.69 19.70 5.15
N VAL A 49 11.50 19.17 4.90
CA VAL A 49 10.35 19.90 4.36
C VAL A 49 9.21 19.82 5.39
N ASP A 50 8.69 20.97 5.79
CA ASP A 50 7.53 21.01 6.70
C ASP A 50 6.32 20.36 6.00
N PRO A 51 5.69 19.34 6.63
CA PRO A 51 4.63 18.56 5.99
C PRO A 51 3.34 19.35 5.70
N ILE A 52 3.19 20.56 6.27
CA ILE A 52 2.03 21.42 6.02
C ILE A 52 2.42 22.70 5.27
N LYS A 53 3.47 23.41 5.71
CA LYS A 53 3.78 24.75 5.20
C LYS A 53 4.56 24.75 3.88
N ASP A 54 5.47 23.77 3.71
CA ASP A 54 6.42 23.75 2.62
C ASP A 54 6.19 22.60 1.63
N TRP A 55 5.08 21.86 1.75
CA TRP A 55 4.84 20.63 0.98
C TRP A 55 4.74 20.84 -0.53
N ALA A 56 4.44 22.06 -0.98
CA ALA A 56 4.51 22.42 -2.39
C ALA A 56 5.90 22.15 -3.04
N LYS A 57 6.97 22.08 -2.23
CA LYS A 57 8.31 21.66 -2.70
C LYS A 57 8.34 20.19 -3.09
N TYR A 58 7.66 19.34 -2.29
CA TYR A 58 7.50 17.93 -2.61
C TYR A 58 6.66 17.73 -3.86
N ASP A 59 5.52 18.41 -3.97
CA ASP A 59 4.67 18.36 -5.16
C ASP A 59 5.44 18.74 -6.42
N ALA A 60 6.23 19.82 -6.36
CA ALA A 60 7.08 20.27 -7.47
C ALA A 60 8.16 19.24 -7.83
N LEU A 61 8.75 18.56 -6.84
CA LEU A 61 9.74 17.51 -7.08
C LEU A 61 9.10 16.29 -7.75
N ILE A 62 7.92 15.83 -7.30
CA ILE A 62 7.19 14.73 -7.94
C ILE A 62 6.84 15.07 -9.39
N ALA A 63 6.35 16.28 -9.66
CA ALA A 63 6.08 16.74 -11.02
C ALA A 63 7.36 16.74 -11.89
N ALA A 64 8.49 17.19 -11.34
CA ALA A 64 9.78 17.20 -12.04
C ALA A 64 10.28 15.75 -12.30
N ILE A 65 10.11 14.81 -11.38
CA ILE A 65 10.45 13.40 -11.57
C ILE A 65 9.66 12.80 -12.74
N LYS A 66 8.37 13.08 -12.82
CA LYS A 66 7.51 12.59 -13.92
C LYS A 66 7.91 13.16 -15.28
N ALA A 67 8.45 14.37 -15.33
CA ALA A 67 8.91 15.02 -16.56
C ALA A 67 10.38 14.71 -16.91
N GLU A 68 11.16 14.10 -16.01
CA GLU A 68 12.59 13.85 -16.21
C GLU A 68 12.84 12.68 -17.17
N THR A 69 13.57 12.92 -18.25
CA THR A 69 13.88 11.91 -19.28
C THR A 69 15.24 11.21 -19.05
N ASN A 70 16.13 11.82 -18.27
CA ASN A 70 17.38 11.20 -17.88
C ASN A 70 17.11 10.22 -16.73
N LYS A 71 17.14 8.93 -17.02
CA LYS A 71 16.79 7.85 -16.08
C LYS A 71 17.61 7.89 -14.78
N ALA A 72 18.94 8.07 -14.88
CA ALA A 72 19.80 8.11 -13.70
C ALA A 72 19.50 9.35 -12.81
N LYS A 73 19.24 10.50 -13.42
CA LYS A 73 18.83 11.70 -12.68
C LYS A 73 17.45 11.52 -12.05
N ARG A 74 16.51 10.87 -12.76
CA ARG A 74 15.20 10.55 -12.25
C ARG A 74 15.28 9.66 -11.00
N THR A 75 16.11 8.59 -11.04
CA THR A 75 16.36 7.73 -9.88
C THR A 75 16.90 8.53 -8.69
N GLN A 76 17.88 9.43 -8.92
CA GLN A 76 18.41 10.29 -7.86
C GLN A 76 17.34 11.22 -7.26
N MET A 77 16.47 11.79 -8.08
CA MET A 77 15.36 12.65 -7.61
C MET A 77 14.32 11.85 -6.81
N MET A 78 14.09 10.57 -7.14
CA MET A 78 13.22 9.70 -6.35
C MET A 78 13.80 9.39 -4.98
N HIS A 79 15.11 9.17 -4.87
CA HIS A 79 15.77 9.07 -3.55
C HIS A 79 15.62 10.36 -2.73
N GLU A 80 15.79 11.53 -3.36
CA GLU A 80 15.56 12.82 -2.69
C GLU A 80 14.12 12.97 -2.20
N ALA A 81 13.14 12.54 -2.98
CA ALA A 81 11.73 12.57 -2.59
C ALA A 81 11.45 11.62 -1.41
N GLU A 82 12.02 10.42 -1.40
CA GLU A 82 11.93 9.50 -0.25
C GLU A 82 12.57 10.10 1.00
N ASP A 83 13.75 10.74 0.90
CA ASP A 83 14.41 11.41 2.02
C ASP A 83 13.54 12.53 2.61
N ILE A 84 12.89 13.33 1.76
CA ILE A 84 11.93 14.36 2.21
C ILE A 84 10.77 13.72 2.96
N LEU A 85 10.16 12.65 2.40
CA LEU A 85 9.06 11.94 3.01
C LEU A 85 9.44 11.40 4.38
N MET A 86 10.60 10.75 4.48
CA MET A 86 11.04 10.10 5.70
C MET A 86 11.50 11.09 6.77
N SER A 87 12.13 12.22 6.38
CA SER A 87 12.70 13.20 7.31
C SER A 87 11.67 13.91 8.17
N ASN A 88 10.40 13.92 7.77
CA ASN A 88 9.32 14.57 8.55
C ASN A 88 8.62 13.64 9.56
N TRP A 89 8.86 12.32 9.48
CA TRP A 89 8.39 11.30 10.42
C TRP A 89 6.86 11.12 10.53
N CYS A 90 6.08 11.63 9.59
CA CYS A 90 4.65 11.32 9.56
C CYS A 90 4.41 9.88 9.15
N VAL A 91 5.20 9.35 8.22
CA VAL A 91 5.20 7.95 7.80
C VAL A 91 6.24 7.18 8.61
N ILE A 92 5.82 6.14 9.30
CA ILE A 92 6.64 5.29 10.15
C ILE A 92 6.60 3.86 9.63
N PRO A 93 7.55 3.44 8.78
CA PRO A 93 7.61 2.07 8.27
C PRO A 93 7.82 1.05 9.40
N ILE A 94 7.16 -0.10 9.29
CA ILE A 94 7.27 -1.19 10.25
C ILE A 94 7.98 -2.39 9.61
N TYR A 95 7.40 -2.96 8.54
CA TYR A 95 8.00 -4.07 7.79
C TYR A 95 7.63 -4.02 6.31
N TYR A 96 8.42 -4.67 5.47
CA TYR A 96 8.06 -4.93 4.08
C TYR A 96 7.12 -6.12 4.00
N TYR A 97 6.09 -6.00 3.18
CA TYR A 97 5.03 -7.00 3.07
C TYR A 97 5.52 -8.31 2.48
N ASN A 98 4.96 -9.37 2.99
CA ASN A 98 4.68 -10.59 2.27
C ASN A 98 3.19 -10.93 2.42
N ASP A 99 2.62 -11.56 1.40
CA ASP A 99 1.27 -12.10 1.41
C ASP A 99 1.27 -13.50 2.02
N LEU A 100 0.25 -13.81 2.79
CA LEU A 100 0.02 -15.14 3.32
C LEU A 100 -1.39 -15.59 2.98
N TYR A 101 -1.53 -16.76 2.39
CA TYR A 101 -2.82 -17.34 2.03
C TYR A 101 -2.82 -18.85 2.16
N MET A 102 -4.00 -19.46 2.14
CA MET A 102 -4.13 -20.91 2.06
C MET A 102 -4.96 -21.33 0.86
N GLU A 103 -4.49 -22.37 0.18
CA GLU A 103 -5.21 -22.96 -0.95
C GLU A 103 -5.22 -24.48 -0.87
N LYS A 104 -6.36 -25.10 -1.22
CA LYS A 104 -6.49 -26.55 -1.27
C LYS A 104 -5.63 -27.16 -2.37
N PRO A 105 -5.04 -28.37 -2.16
CA PRO A 105 -4.11 -28.98 -3.12
C PRO A 105 -4.70 -29.26 -4.51
N TYR A 106 -6.02 -29.27 -4.65
CA TYR A 106 -6.72 -29.47 -5.91
C TYR A 106 -6.97 -28.16 -6.67
N VAL A 107 -6.68 -26.98 -6.07
CA VAL A 107 -6.72 -25.67 -6.72
C VAL A 107 -5.44 -25.49 -7.53
N SER A 108 -5.55 -24.90 -8.69
CA SER A 108 -4.41 -24.53 -9.53
C SER A 108 -4.77 -23.40 -10.46
N GLY A 109 -3.77 -22.60 -10.88
CA GLY A 109 -3.94 -21.51 -11.81
C GLY A 109 -4.60 -20.23 -11.22
N VAL A 110 -4.79 -20.19 -9.91
CA VAL A 110 -4.88 -18.91 -9.18
C VAL A 110 -3.46 -18.42 -9.04
N TYR A 111 -3.21 -17.18 -9.41
CA TYR A 111 -1.90 -16.59 -9.20
C TYR A 111 -2.03 -15.20 -8.57
N THR A 112 -1.09 -14.90 -7.72
CA THR A 112 -0.85 -13.57 -7.19
C THR A 112 0.38 -12.96 -7.87
N ASN A 113 0.38 -11.65 -8.05
CA ASN A 113 1.54 -10.93 -8.56
C ASN A 113 2.23 -10.17 -7.40
N PRO A 114 3.41 -9.54 -7.62
CA PRO A 114 4.08 -8.75 -6.59
C PRO A 114 3.29 -7.54 -6.07
N PHE A 115 2.12 -7.25 -6.66
CA PHE A 115 1.19 -6.19 -6.28
C PHE A 115 -0.05 -6.73 -5.56
N ALA A 116 0.03 -7.93 -4.97
CA ALA A 116 -1.02 -8.62 -4.21
C ALA A 116 -2.33 -8.92 -4.97
N THR A 117 -2.41 -8.63 -6.27
CA THR A 117 -3.62 -8.91 -7.04
C THR A 117 -3.73 -10.39 -7.35
N LYS A 118 -4.84 -11.02 -6.97
CA LYS A 118 -5.16 -12.41 -7.29
C LYS A 118 -6.04 -12.50 -8.52
N PHE A 119 -5.65 -13.37 -9.44
CA PHE A 119 -6.29 -13.56 -10.73
C PHE A 119 -6.90 -14.96 -10.82
N PHE A 120 -8.16 -15.05 -11.26
CA PHE A 120 -8.95 -16.29 -11.27
C PHE A 120 -9.25 -16.82 -12.68
N GLN A 121 -8.97 -16.08 -13.75
CA GLN A 121 -9.34 -16.44 -15.12
C GLN A 121 -8.68 -17.75 -15.62
N HIS A 122 -7.55 -18.14 -15.01
CA HIS A 122 -6.85 -19.38 -15.35
C HIS A 122 -7.04 -20.49 -14.31
N ALA A 123 -7.80 -20.22 -13.25
CA ALA A 123 -8.03 -21.15 -12.17
C ALA A 123 -8.73 -22.44 -12.64
N SER A 124 -8.36 -23.55 -12.03
CA SER A 124 -8.98 -24.85 -12.27
C SER A 124 -8.93 -25.75 -11.04
N LEU A 125 -9.87 -26.69 -10.94
CA LEU A 125 -10.00 -27.58 -9.80
C LEU A 125 -9.88 -29.04 -10.25
N SER A 126 -8.87 -29.77 -9.76
CA SER A 126 -8.63 -31.16 -10.13
C SER A 126 -9.60 -32.15 -9.46
N ASN A 127 -10.40 -31.70 -8.49
CA ASN A 127 -11.44 -32.49 -7.83
C ASN A 127 -12.75 -32.63 -8.66
N GLY A 128 -12.79 -32.01 -9.86
CA GLY A 128 -13.94 -32.05 -10.78
C GLY A 128 -14.98 -30.96 -10.55
N SER A 129 -14.88 -30.15 -9.49
CA SER A 129 -15.71 -28.97 -9.30
C SER A 129 -15.40 -27.92 -10.38
N LYS A 130 -16.39 -27.08 -10.69
CA LYS A 130 -16.27 -25.89 -11.55
C LYS A 130 -16.54 -24.60 -10.78
N THR A 131 -16.75 -24.71 -9.47
CA THR A 131 -16.96 -23.58 -8.55
C THR A 131 -15.78 -23.48 -7.62
N LEU A 132 -15.11 -22.34 -7.58
CA LEU A 132 -14.07 -21.98 -6.62
C LEU A 132 -14.70 -21.13 -5.51
N ARG A 133 -14.50 -21.54 -4.26
CA ARG A 133 -15.06 -20.89 -3.06
C ARG A 133 -13.93 -20.18 -2.32
N ILE A 134 -14.09 -18.87 -2.12
CA ILE A 134 -13.00 -17.97 -1.77
C ILE A 134 -13.42 -17.06 -0.61
N ASN A 135 -12.47 -16.70 0.26
CA ASN A 135 -12.53 -15.44 0.99
C ASN A 135 -11.29 -14.62 0.61
N LEU A 136 -11.50 -13.37 0.20
CA LEU A 136 -10.44 -12.38 -0.02
C LEU A 136 -10.44 -11.33 1.08
N ALA A 137 -11.63 -10.89 1.50
CA ALA A 137 -11.84 -9.82 2.46
C ALA A 137 -13.30 -9.79 2.93
N SER A 138 -13.66 -8.69 3.56
CA SER A 138 -15.04 -8.33 3.90
C SER A 138 -15.79 -7.73 2.70
N GLU A 139 -16.78 -6.89 2.95
CA GLU A 139 -17.53 -6.17 1.92
C GLU A 139 -16.59 -5.24 1.12
N PRO A 140 -16.57 -5.30 -0.22
CA PRO A 140 -15.78 -4.36 -1.02
C PRO A 140 -16.36 -2.94 -0.96
N ASP A 141 -15.48 -1.94 -0.92
CA ASP A 141 -15.87 -0.53 -0.92
C ASP A 141 -16.49 -0.15 -2.27
N TYR A 142 -15.74 -0.32 -3.35
CA TYR A 142 -16.18 -0.06 -4.72
C TYR A 142 -15.78 -1.18 -5.67
N LEU A 143 -16.72 -1.58 -6.56
CA LEU A 143 -16.42 -2.41 -7.73
C LEU A 143 -16.19 -1.60 -9.00
N ASP A 144 -16.51 -0.31 -8.99
CA ASP A 144 -16.18 0.61 -10.08
C ASP A 144 -14.67 0.71 -10.22
N PRO A 145 -14.06 0.32 -11.35
CA PRO A 145 -12.61 0.31 -11.51
C PRO A 145 -11.96 1.67 -11.32
N ALA A 146 -12.68 2.76 -11.57
CA ALA A 146 -12.17 4.12 -11.38
C ALA A 146 -12.14 4.55 -9.90
N LEU A 147 -12.97 3.94 -9.05
CA LEU A 147 -13.15 4.34 -7.65
C LEU A 147 -12.48 3.41 -6.65
N ASN A 148 -12.19 2.17 -7.07
CA ASN A 148 -11.53 1.22 -6.18
C ASN A 148 -10.12 1.70 -5.80
N SER A 149 -9.80 1.62 -4.51
CA SER A 149 -8.47 1.93 -3.96
C SER A 149 -7.99 0.89 -2.94
N SER A 150 -8.55 -0.34 -2.97
CA SER A 150 -8.15 -1.45 -2.12
C SER A 150 -7.70 -2.66 -2.95
N VAL A 151 -6.85 -3.52 -2.37
CA VAL A 151 -6.32 -4.72 -3.05
C VAL A 151 -7.41 -5.75 -3.33
N ASP A 152 -8.27 -6.01 -2.36
CA ASP A 152 -9.42 -6.90 -2.49
C ASP A 152 -10.41 -6.43 -3.55
N GLY A 153 -10.72 -5.14 -3.56
CA GLY A 153 -11.51 -4.52 -4.63
C GLY A 153 -10.82 -4.61 -6.00
N ALA A 154 -9.50 -4.49 -6.08
CA ALA A 154 -8.74 -4.68 -7.32
C ALA A 154 -8.83 -6.13 -7.84
N CYS A 155 -8.80 -7.14 -6.94
CA CYS A 155 -9.02 -8.54 -7.31
C CYS A 155 -10.42 -8.77 -7.91
N LEU A 156 -11.46 -8.18 -7.30
CA LEU A 156 -12.84 -8.26 -7.79
C LEU A 156 -13.04 -7.47 -9.10
N ALA A 157 -12.38 -6.31 -9.22
CA ALA A 157 -12.36 -5.54 -10.46
C ALA A 157 -11.67 -6.35 -11.59
N ALA A 158 -10.53 -7.01 -11.32
CA ALA A 158 -9.83 -7.85 -12.28
C ALA A 158 -10.64 -9.12 -12.67
N ALA A 159 -11.52 -9.61 -11.82
CA ALA A 159 -12.47 -10.68 -12.17
C ALA A 159 -13.61 -10.16 -13.07
N SER A 160 -14.10 -8.94 -12.80
CA SER A 160 -15.26 -8.31 -13.47
C SER A 160 -14.89 -7.60 -14.77
N PHE A 161 -13.69 -7.02 -14.84
CA PHE A 161 -13.24 -6.17 -15.95
C PHE A 161 -11.89 -6.63 -16.50
N ALA A 162 -11.59 -6.22 -17.71
CA ALA A 162 -10.29 -6.42 -18.34
C ALA A 162 -9.84 -5.10 -18.99
N GLY A 163 -8.55 -4.78 -18.82
CA GLY A 163 -7.90 -3.62 -19.39
C GLY A 163 -7.28 -3.86 -20.76
N LEU A 164 -6.55 -2.88 -21.26
CA LEU A 164 -5.75 -3.04 -22.49
C LEU A 164 -4.69 -4.12 -22.31
N TYR A 165 -4.04 -4.14 -21.15
CA TYR A 165 -3.03 -5.10 -20.72
C TYR A 165 -3.49 -5.81 -19.44
N SER A 166 -2.80 -6.88 -19.07
CA SER A 166 -2.99 -7.64 -17.84
C SER A 166 -1.64 -8.17 -17.36
N TYR A 167 -1.55 -8.55 -16.09
CA TYR A 167 -0.35 -9.19 -15.53
C TYR A 167 -0.42 -10.72 -15.66
N ASN A 168 0.75 -11.34 -15.74
CA ASN A 168 0.93 -12.77 -15.55
C ASN A 168 1.38 -13.07 -14.10
N GLU A 169 1.58 -14.33 -13.78
CA GLU A 169 2.00 -14.82 -12.44
C GLU A 169 3.35 -14.22 -11.96
N GLN A 170 4.19 -13.74 -12.87
CA GLN A 170 5.47 -13.09 -12.54
C GLN A 170 5.35 -11.56 -12.42
N GLY A 171 4.14 -10.99 -12.47
CA GLY A 171 3.93 -9.56 -12.47
C GLY A 171 4.39 -8.86 -13.76
N VAL A 172 4.53 -9.61 -14.84
CA VAL A 172 4.91 -9.07 -16.16
C VAL A 172 3.65 -8.80 -16.97
N THR A 173 3.57 -7.60 -17.54
CA THR A 173 2.45 -7.20 -18.40
C THR A 173 2.40 -7.95 -19.73
N SER A 174 1.18 -8.19 -20.20
CA SER A 174 0.91 -8.78 -21.49
C SER A 174 -0.38 -8.23 -22.11
N PRO A 175 -0.53 -8.19 -23.45
CA PRO A 175 -1.73 -7.70 -24.10
C PRO A 175 -2.99 -8.49 -23.72
N ALA A 176 -4.03 -7.80 -23.21
CA ALA A 176 -5.35 -8.35 -22.92
C ALA A 176 -6.37 -7.93 -23.97
N LEU A 177 -7.04 -6.78 -23.86
CA LEU A 177 -7.94 -6.28 -24.88
C LEU A 177 -7.19 -5.65 -26.07
N ALA A 178 -5.93 -5.23 -25.90
CA ALA A 178 -5.08 -4.78 -26.97
C ALA A 178 -4.46 -5.96 -27.75
N GLU A 179 -4.20 -5.76 -29.05
CA GLU A 179 -3.26 -6.58 -29.83
C GLU A 179 -1.81 -6.11 -29.59
N GLY A 180 -1.63 -4.81 -29.30
CA GLY A 180 -0.38 -4.13 -29.07
C GLY A 180 -0.51 -2.63 -29.34
N TYR A 181 0.62 -1.94 -29.32
CA TYR A 181 0.67 -0.49 -29.61
C TYR A 181 1.90 -0.10 -30.42
N THR A 182 1.85 1.08 -31.02
CA THR A 182 3.00 1.77 -31.60
C THR A 182 3.20 3.10 -30.91
N VAL A 183 4.45 3.58 -30.87
CA VAL A 183 4.83 4.84 -30.26
C VAL A 183 5.46 5.75 -31.30
N SER A 184 5.13 7.04 -31.28
CA SER A 184 5.76 8.07 -32.12
C SER A 184 7.26 8.18 -31.85
N ALA A 185 8.01 8.78 -32.78
CA ALA A 185 9.46 8.89 -32.69
C ALA A 185 9.95 9.73 -31.48
N ASP A 186 9.12 10.63 -30.96
CA ASP A 186 9.37 11.40 -29.74
C ASP A 186 9.03 10.65 -28.45
N GLY A 187 8.47 9.43 -28.55
CA GLY A 187 8.08 8.60 -27.42
C GLY A 187 6.79 9.04 -26.70
N LEU A 188 6.03 9.97 -27.25
CA LEU A 188 4.93 10.62 -26.53
C LEU A 188 3.53 10.18 -27.00
N THR A 189 3.34 9.86 -28.29
CA THR A 189 2.02 9.48 -28.81
C THR A 189 1.93 7.96 -28.96
N TYR A 190 1.00 7.37 -28.24
CA TYR A 190 0.72 5.94 -28.24
C TYR A 190 -0.52 5.67 -29.09
N THR A 191 -0.43 4.70 -30.00
CA THR A 191 -1.55 4.23 -30.81
C THR A 191 -1.75 2.76 -30.54
N VAL A 192 -2.80 2.42 -29.80
CA VAL A 192 -3.15 1.07 -29.36
C VAL A 192 -4.15 0.48 -30.30
N THR A 193 -3.88 -0.75 -30.79
CA THR A 193 -4.82 -1.53 -31.60
C THR A 193 -5.57 -2.50 -30.70
N LEU A 194 -6.89 -2.44 -30.67
CA LEU A 194 -7.74 -3.38 -29.92
C LEU A 194 -7.96 -4.68 -30.70
N LYS A 195 -8.13 -5.77 -29.97
CA LYS A 195 -8.61 -7.03 -30.55
C LYS A 195 -9.99 -6.83 -31.20
N LYS A 196 -10.28 -7.60 -32.21
CA LYS A 196 -11.57 -7.51 -32.93
C LYS A 196 -12.68 -8.22 -32.17
N ASN A 197 -13.92 -7.75 -32.39
CA ASN A 197 -15.14 -8.35 -31.84
C ASN A 197 -15.18 -8.41 -30.30
N LEU A 198 -14.54 -7.48 -29.63
CA LEU A 198 -14.66 -7.32 -28.19
C LEU A 198 -16.11 -7.02 -27.79
N LYS A 199 -16.54 -7.57 -26.67
CA LYS A 199 -17.92 -7.45 -26.20
C LYS A 199 -18.00 -7.18 -24.70
N TRP A 200 -19.03 -6.48 -24.33
CA TRP A 200 -19.52 -6.41 -22.98
C TRP A 200 -20.29 -7.69 -22.58
N SER A 201 -20.52 -7.90 -21.30
CA SER A 201 -21.25 -9.07 -20.77
C SER A 201 -22.71 -9.15 -21.24
N ASP A 202 -23.29 -8.06 -21.71
CA ASP A 202 -24.62 -8.01 -22.33
C ASP A 202 -24.60 -8.33 -23.84
N GLY A 203 -23.44 -8.67 -24.40
CA GLY A 203 -23.23 -9.01 -25.81
C GLY A 203 -23.06 -7.83 -26.74
N SER A 204 -23.21 -6.58 -26.29
CA SER A 204 -22.95 -5.39 -27.08
C SER A 204 -21.45 -5.19 -27.36
N ALA A 205 -21.11 -4.42 -28.41
CA ALA A 205 -19.73 -4.18 -28.80
C ALA A 205 -19.00 -3.31 -27.77
N LEU A 206 -17.74 -3.67 -27.47
CA LEU A 206 -16.78 -2.87 -26.76
C LEU A 206 -15.77 -2.28 -27.75
N THR A 207 -15.52 -0.99 -27.69
CA THR A 207 -14.74 -0.25 -28.67
C THR A 207 -13.75 0.71 -28.02
N ALA A 208 -12.87 1.33 -28.81
CA ALA A 208 -11.97 2.38 -28.35
C ALA A 208 -12.69 3.59 -27.71
N LYS A 209 -13.95 3.83 -28.06
CA LYS A 209 -14.77 4.91 -27.48
C LYS A 209 -15.07 4.67 -26.00
N ASP A 210 -15.18 3.40 -25.59
CA ASP A 210 -15.41 3.05 -24.19
C ASP A 210 -14.19 3.43 -23.31
N PHE A 211 -12.98 3.25 -23.82
CA PHE A 211 -11.75 3.71 -23.16
C PHE A 211 -11.68 5.24 -23.07
N VAL A 212 -12.01 5.94 -24.14
CA VAL A 212 -12.06 7.43 -24.14
C VAL A 212 -13.03 7.93 -23.08
N TYR A 213 -14.23 7.34 -23.01
CA TYR A 213 -15.21 7.67 -21.98
C TYR A 213 -14.67 7.41 -20.58
N SER A 214 -14.13 6.21 -20.35
CA SER A 214 -13.70 5.75 -19.03
C SER A 214 -12.54 6.58 -18.47
N TRP A 215 -11.53 6.89 -19.27
CA TRP A 215 -10.40 7.67 -18.84
C TRP A 215 -10.76 9.13 -18.57
N LYS A 216 -11.62 9.73 -19.40
CA LYS A 216 -12.15 11.08 -19.16
C LYS A 216 -13.05 11.11 -17.93
N ARG A 217 -13.82 10.05 -17.68
CA ARG A 217 -14.62 9.92 -16.47
C ARG A 217 -13.73 9.78 -15.22
N ALA A 218 -12.70 8.92 -15.26
CA ALA A 218 -11.80 8.72 -14.12
C ALA A 218 -11.09 10.02 -13.68
N THR A 219 -10.85 10.96 -14.62
CA THR A 219 -10.23 12.26 -14.32
C THR A 219 -11.24 13.40 -14.14
N ALA A 220 -12.54 13.11 -14.23
CA ALA A 220 -13.56 14.11 -14.00
C ALA A 220 -13.73 14.40 -12.50
N PRO A 221 -13.79 15.66 -12.07
CA PRO A 221 -13.96 16.02 -10.66
C PRO A 221 -15.19 15.38 -10.01
N GLU A 222 -16.27 15.15 -10.78
CA GLU A 222 -17.50 14.53 -10.29
C GLU A 222 -17.32 13.06 -9.93
N THR A 223 -16.33 12.38 -10.51
CA THR A 223 -16.00 10.98 -10.20
C THR A 223 -15.25 10.87 -8.88
N ALA A 224 -14.44 11.89 -8.55
CA ALA A 224 -13.63 11.94 -7.33
C ALA A 224 -12.79 10.67 -7.12
N ALA A 225 -12.18 10.17 -8.18
CA ALA A 225 -11.37 8.95 -8.15
C ALA A 225 -10.07 9.19 -7.37
N ASP A 226 -9.77 8.35 -6.37
CA ASP A 226 -8.57 8.46 -5.55
C ASP A 226 -7.27 8.36 -6.38
N TYR A 227 -7.32 7.60 -7.47
CA TYR A 227 -6.21 7.35 -8.40
C TYR A 227 -6.19 8.25 -9.64
N GLU A 228 -6.98 9.33 -9.68
CA GLU A 228 -7.01 10.22 -10.85
C GLU A 228 -5.63 10.78 -11.20
N TYR A 229 -4.77 10.97 -10.19
CA TYR A 229 -3.40 11.47 -10.34
C TYR A 229 -2.49 10.58 -11.19
N MET A 230 -2.83 9.28 -11.39
CA MET A 230 -2.08 8.40 -12.29
C MET A 230 -2.12 8.88 -13.74
N PHE A 231 -3.14 9.66 -14.11
CA PHE A 231 -3.23 10.31 -15.42
C PHE A 231 -2.39 11.59 -15.53
N SER A 232 -1.72 12.05 -14.48
CA SER A 232 -0.97 13.31 -14.50
C SER A 232 0.22 13.34 -15.49
N GLY A 233 0.68 12.17 -15.96
CA GLY A 233 1.62 12.03 -17.07
C GLY A 233 0.99 12.15 -18.47
N PHE A 234 -0.34 12.27 -18.57
CA PHE A 234 -1.04 12.39 -19.85
C PHE A 234 -1.22 13.86 -20.25
N ASP A 235 -1.03 14.14 -21.54
CA ASP A 235 -1.27 15.45 -22.14
C ASP A 235 -2.73 15.85 -21.96
N GLY A 236 -2.97 17.10 -21.57
CA GLY A 236 -4.30 17.64 -21.30
C GLY A 236 -4.87 17.32 -19.92
N TYR A 237 -4.16 16.57 -19.05
CA TYR A 237 -4.61 16.30 -17.68
C TYR A 237 -4.73 17.60 -16.87
N ALA A 238 -3.70 18.44 -16.88
CA ALA A 238 -3.68 19.70 -16.12
C ALA A 238 -4.79 20.67 -16.56
N GLU A 239 -5.24 20.58 -17.80
CA GLU A 239 -6.32 21.35 -18.38
C GLU A 239 -7.71 20.71 -18.18
N GLY A 240 -7.78 19.55 -17.51
CA GLY A 240 -9.02 18.79 -17.31
C GLY A 240 -9.60 18.22 -18.60
N ASN A 241 -8.78 17.99 -19.61
CA ASN A 241 -9.19 17.47 -20.92
C ASN A 241 -8.14 16.56 -21.54
N LEU A 242 -8.05 15.33 -21.06
CA LEU A 242 -7.10 14.34 -21.54
C LEU A 242 -7.06 14.25 -23.07
N ASN A 243 -5.87 14.27 -23.63
CA ASN A 243 -5.61 14.04 -25.04
C ASN A 243 -5.67 12.53 -25.34
N VAL A 244 -6.89 11.98 -25.30
CA VAL A 244 -7.25 10.61 -25.61
C VAL A 244 -8.40 10.58 -26.62
N VAL A 245 -8.24 9.86 -27.71
CA VAL A 245 -9.21 9.81 -28.81
C VAL A 245 -9.35 8.39 -29.37
N ALA A 246 -10.53 8.03 -29.85
CA ALA A 246 -10.77 6.87 -30.69
C ALA A 246 -10.64 7.29 -32.15
N LEU A 247 -9.62 6.78 -32.85
CA LEU A 247 -9.44 7.05 -34.27
C LEU A 247 -10.46 6.28 -35.11
N ASP A 248 -10.81 5.09 -34.65
CA ASP A 248 -11.91 4.25 -35.11
C ASP A 248 -12.39 3.32 -33.96
N ASP A 249 -13.25 2.35 -34.24
CA ASP A 249 -13.80 1.47 -33.20
C ASP A 249 -12.74 0.55 -32.55
N ASN A 250 -11.59 0.30 -33.22
CA ASN A 250 -10.53 -0.59 -32.73
C ASN A 250 -9.20 0.13 -32.50
N THR A 251 -9.13 1.44 -32.66
CA THR A 251 -7.86 2.20 -32.53
C THR A 251 -8.01 3.32 -31.53
N LEU A 252 -7.34 3.16 -30.38
CA LEU A 252 -7.23 4.18 -29.34
C LEU A 252 -5.90 4.92 -29.49
N GLN A 253 -5.92 6.24 -29.42
CA GLN A 253 -4.70 7.04 -29.37
C GLN A 253 -4.72 7.97 -28.16
N PHE A 254 -3.57 8.06 -27.48
CA PHE A 254 -3.36 9.01 -26.39
C PHE A 254 -1.96 9.59 -26.44
N LYS A 255 -1.78 10.73 -25.77
CA LYS A 255 -0.50 11.42 -25.73
C LYS A 255 -0.04 11.64 -24.29
N LEU A 256 1.28 11.48 -24.06
CA LEU A 256 1.94 11.74 -22.78
C LEU A 256 2.74 13.06 -22.84
N ILE A 257 3.02 13.64 -21.65
CA ILE A 257 3.89 14.82 -21.52
C ILE A 257 5.38 14.47 -21.49
N ALA A 258 5.71 13.23 -21.10
CA ALA A 258 7.06 12.66 -21.09
C ALA A 258 7.00 11.15 -21.35
N PRO A 259 8.10 10.50 -21.82
CA PRO A 259 8.15 9.05 -21.94
C PRO A 259 7.91 8.35 -20.60
N CYS A 260 7.02 7.37 -20.58
CA CYS A 260 6.63 6.61 -19.39
C CYS A 260 7.13 5.17 -19.49
N ALA A 261 7.99 4.74 -18.56
CA ALA A 261 8.56 3.40 -18.56
C ALA A 261 7.58 2.31 -18.07
N TYR A 262 6.54 2.71 -17.34
CA TYR A 262 5.52 1.84 -16.72
C TYR A 262 4.14 1.98 -17.38
N ILE A 263 4.07 2.43 -18.63
CA ILE A 263 2.79 2.65 -19.32
C ILE A 263 1.96 1.37 -19.49
N GLU A 264 2.61 0.21 -19.67
CA GLU A 264 1.90 -1.06 -19.76
C GLU A 264 1.27 -1.45 -18.42
N ASP A 265 1.94 -1.14 -17.31
CA ASP A 265 1.40 -1.34 -15.97
C ASP A 265 0.15 -0.46 -15.75
N LEU A 266 0.20 0.81 -16.15
CA LEU A 266 -0.99 1.68 -16.11
C LEU A 266 -2.14 1.09 -16.96
N MET A 267 -1.84 0.59 -18.17
CA MET A 267 -2.85 -0.05 -19.03
C MET A 267 -3.41 -1.37 -18.46
N ALA A 268 -2.75 -1.95 -17.46
CA ALA A 268 -3.17 -3.16 -16.75
C ALA A 268 -3.84 -2.85 -15.39
N PHE A 269 -3.79 -1.59 -14.93
CA PHE A 269 -4.34 -1.18 -13.64
C PHE A 269 -5.84 -0.86 -13.71
N PRO A 270 -6.65 -1.22 -12.68
CA PRO A 270 -8.11 -1.08 -12.73
C PRO A 270 -8.62 0.30 -13.12
N THR A 271 -8.02 1.40 -12.63
CA THR A 271 -8.45 2.78 -12.95
C THR A 271 -8.44 3.08 -14.46
N PHE A 272 -7.64 2.33 -15.24
CA PHE A 272 -7.58 2.44 -16.70
C PHE A 272 -8.51 1.46 -17.43
N PHE A 273 -9.28 0.65 -16.70
CA PHE A 273 -10.21 -0.30 -17.34
C PHE A 273 -11.41 0.43 -17.95
N PRO A 274 -11.98 -0.12 -19.04
CA PRO A 274 -13.16 0.46 -19.64
C PRO A 274 -14.41 0.14 -18.81
N VAL A 275 -15.32 1.11 -18.72
CA VAL A 275 -16.69 0.94 -18.24
C VAL A 275 -17.66 1.35 -19.33
N LYS A 276 -18.83 0.71 -19.38
CA LYS A 276 -19.82 0.98 -20.41
C LYS A 276 -20.60 2.25 -20.08
N GLN A 277 -20.45 3.30 -20.90
CA GLN A 277 -21.11 4.59 -20.71
C GLN A 277 -22.61 4.46 -20.42
N SER A 278 -23.33 3.69 -21.25
CA SER A 278 -24.77 3.55 -21.06
C SER A 278 -25.17 2.81 -19.79
N ALA A 279 -24.30 1.95 -19.23
CA ALA A 279 -24.55 1.30 -17.94
C ALA A 279 -24.34 2.29 -16.79
N VAL A 280 -23.23 3.04 -16.81
CA VAL A 280 -22.97 4.08 -15.81
C VAL A 280 -24.07 5.14 -15.79
N GLU A 281 -24.40 5.71 -16.95
CA GLU A 281 -25.33 6.83 -17.07
C GLU A 281 -26.81 6.42 -16.96
N SER A 282 -27.12 5.12 -16.95
CA SER A 282 -28.48 4.63 -16.65
C SER A 282 -28.79 4.71 -15.15
N TYR A 283 -27.78 4.80 -14.29
CA TYR A 283 -27.97 5.03 -12.87
C TYR A 283 -28.34 6.50 -12.63
N ALA A 284 -29.48 6.75 -12.00
CA ALA A 284 -30.05 8.09 -11.90
C ALA A 284 -29.10 9.12 -11.27
N ASP A 285 -28.34 8.69 -10.26
CA ASP A 285 -27.46 9.53 -9.46
C ASP A 285 -25.97 9.41 -9.85
N TRP A 286 -25.67 8.96 -11.08
CA TRP A 286 -24.30 8.66 -11.51
C TRP A 286 -23.29 9.83 -11.38
N LYS A 287 -23.76 11.08 -11.30
CA LYS A 287 -22.91 12.26 -11.09
C LYS A 287 -22.66 12.59 -9.61
N THR A 288 -23.56 12.18 -8.73
CA THR A 288 -23.51 12.49 -7.29
C THR A 288 -23.16 11.26 -6.44
N SER A 289 -23.31 10.07 -7.02
CA SER A 289 -22.91 8.78 -6.47
C SER A 289 -22.28 7.94 -7.60
N PRO A 290 -21.07 8.30 -8.05
CA PRO A 290 -20.51 7.80 -9.31
C PRO A 290 -20.28 6.28 -9.33
N GLY A 291 -20.11 5.62 -8.18
CA GLY A 291 -19.97 4.15 -8.07
C GLY A 291 -21.30 3.39 -7.99
N GLY A 292 -22.42 4.06 -7.79
CA GLY A 292 -23.70 3.41 -7.50
C GLY A 292 -24.24 2.49 -8.60
N TRP A 293 -23.78 2.66 -9.84
CA TRP A 293 -24.20 1.84 -10.99
C TRP A 293 -23.77 0.36 -10.88
N CYS A 294 -22.77 0.04 -10.07
CA CYS A 294 -22.23 -1.31 -9.88
C CYS A 294 -22.16 -1.75 -8.42
N GLN A 295 -23.01 -1.20 -7.55
CA GLN A 295 -23.16 -1.58 -6.14
C GLN A 295 -24.18 -2.71 -5.91
N GLU A 296 -24.70 -3.29 -6.99
CA GLU A 296 -25.61 -4.42 -6.98
C GLU A 296 -25.21 -5.42 -8.06
N ALA A 297 -25.55 -6.69 -7.88
CA ALA A 297 -25.29 -7.71 -8.89
C ALA A 297 -25.98 -7.41 -10.23
N GLY A 298 -25.39 -7.88 -11.31
CA GLY A 298 -25.94 -7.74 -12.66
C GLY A 298 -25.47 -6.53 -13.45
N PHE A 299 -24.52 -5.75 -12.92
CA PHE A 299 -23.89 -4.67 -13.67
C PHE A 299 -23.14 -5.20 -14.91
N VAL A 300 -23.09 -4.37 -15.95
CA VAL A 300 -22.41 -4.73 -17.21
C VAL A 300 -20.91 -4.58 -17.06
N SER A 301 -20.17 -5.65 -17.39
CA SER A 301 -18.72 -5.72 -17.30
C SER A 301 -18.11 -6.42 -18.52
N ASN A 302 -16.79 -6.62 -18.57
CA ASN A 302 -16.13 -7.24 -19.72
C ASN A 302 -15.05 -8.25 -19.33
N GLY A 303 -14.92 -8.57 -18.03
CA GLY A 303 -13.94 -9.52 -17.50
C GLY A 303 -14.33 -10.98 -17.69
N ALA A 304 -13.52 -11.87 -17.12
CA ALA A 304 -13.71 -13.32 -17.23
C ALA A 304 -14.99 -13.82 -16.53
N PHE A 305 -15.45 -13.07 -15.52
CA PHE A 305 -16.64 -13.40 -14.75
C PHE A 305 -17.57 -12.19 -14.62
N VAL A 306 -18.85 -12.45 -14.38
CA VAL A 306 -19.89 -11.43 -14.17
C VAL A 306 -20.48 -11.63 -12.78
N CYS A 307 -20.61 -10.58 -12.00
CA CYS A 307 -21.28 -10.61 -10.70
C CYS A 307 -22.79 -10.86 -10.92
N THR A 308 -23.28 -12.03 -10.54
CA THR A 308 -24.66 -12.46 -10.70
C THR A 308 -25.44 -12.51 -9.40
N GLY A 309 -24.74 -12.41 -8.26
CA GLY A 309 -25.35 -12.37 -6.94
C GLY A 309 -24.50 -11.59 -5.98
N TRP A 310 -25.12 -10.70 -5.20
CA TRP A 310 -24.46 -9.98 -4.12
C TRP A 310 -25.42 -9.87 -2.94
N ASN A 311 -25.08 -10.60 -1.89
CA ASN A 311 -25.74 -10.50 -0.60
C ASN A 311 -24.78 -9.73 0.31
N HIS A 312 -25.00 -8.44 0.46
CA HIS A 312 -24.11 -7.53 1.17
C HIS A 312 -23.74 -8.06 2.55
N ASP A 313 -22.47 -7.88 2.95
CA ASP A 313 -21.84 -8.34 4.19
C ASP A 313 -21.85 -9.88 4.38
N VAL A 314 -22.26 -10.67 3.36
CA VAL A 314 -22.36 -12.13 3.46
C VAL A 314 -21.63 -12.85 2.33
N SER A 315 -21.98 -12.54 1.07
CA SER A 315 -21.43 -13.31 -0.05
C SER A 315 -21.60 -12.61 -1.40
N MET A 316 -20.69 -12.92 -2.33
CA MET A 316 -20.80 -12.57 -3.74
C MET A 316 -20.73 -13.83 -4.61
N THR A 317 -21.44 -13.81 -5.73
CA THR A 317 -21.42 -14.86 -6.73
C THR A 317 -21.07 -14.29 -8.08
N TYR A 318 -20.12 -14.93 -8.74
CA TYR A 318 -19.70 -14.61 -10.09
C TYR A 318 -19.86 -15.82 -10.98
N GLU A 319 -20.37 -15.62 -12.20
CA GLU A 319 -20.49 -16.65 -13.22
C GLU A 319 -19.60 -16.32 -14.41
N LYS A 320 -19.14 -17.37 -15.11
CA LYS A 320 -18.32 -17.23 -16.31
C LYS A 320 -18.99 -16.35 -17.34
N ASN A 321 -18.26 -15.35 -17.83
CA ASN A 321 -18.71 -14.48 -18.92
C ASN A 321 -18.48 -15.16 -20.29
N PRO A 322 -19.53 -15.53 -21.02
CA PRO A 322 -19.37 -16.17 -22.34
C PRO A 322 -18.85 -15.19 -23.41
N TYR A 323 -18.90 -13.89 -23.15
CA TYR A 323 -18.44 -12.84 -24.06
C TYR A 323 -17.04 -12.32 -23.75
N TYR A 324 -16.39 -12.85 -22.69
CA TYR A 324 -15.00 -12.52 -22.38
C TYR A 324 -14.08 -12.83 -23.57
N TRP A 325 -13.14 -11.95 -23.86
CA TRP A 325 -12.27 -12.08 -25.04
C TRP A 325 -11.51 -13.42 -25.08
N ASP A 326 -11.21 -14.00 -23.94
CA ASP A 326 -10.51 -15.29 -23.80
C ASP A 326 -11.38 -16.35 -23.10
N ALA A 327 -12.70 -16.29 -23.28
CA ALA A 327 -13.66 -17.19 -22.63
C ALA A 327 -13.35 -18.70 -22.86
N ALA A 328 -12.71 -19.04 -23.98
CA ALA A 328 -12.35 -20.43 -24.29
C ALA A 328 -11.35 -21.02 -23.26
N ASN A 329 -10.50 -20.20 -22.66
CA ASN A 329 -9.48 -20.61 -21.71
C ASN A 329 -9.96 -20.55 -20.24
N VAL A 330 -11.08 -19.92 -19.93
CA VAL A 330 -11.68 -19.91 -18.61
C VAL A 330 -12.29 -21.27 -18.31
N LYS A 331 -11.76 -21.96 -17.28
CA LYS A 331 -12.11 -23.35 -16.96
C LYS A 331 -13.20 -23.47 -15.89
N LEU A 332 -13.31 -22.47 -15.02
CA LEU A 332 -14.34 -22.41 -13.98
C LEU A 332 -15.66 -21.87 -14.56
N ASP A 333 -16.76 -22.35 -14.00
CA ASP A 333 -18.09 -21.83 -14.33
C ASP A 333 -18.50 -20.75 -13.30
N LYS A 334 -17.94 -20.78 -12.09
CA LYS A 334 -18.39 -19.96 -10.97
C LYS A 334 -17.29 -19.63 -9.97
N LEU A 335 -17.33 -18.42 -9.40
CA LEU A 335 -16.64 -18.02 -8.18
C LEU A 335 -17.69 -17.70 -7.10
N GLU A 336 -17.46 -18.15 -5.88
CA GLU A 336 -18.27 -17.84 -4.70
C GLU A 336 -17.37 -17.23 -3.64
N PHE A 337 -17.64 -15.98 -3.28
CA PHE A 337 -16.91 -15.27 -2.24
C PHE A 337 -17.73 -15.24 -0.96
N MET A 338 -17.12 -15.69 0.15
CA MET A 338 -17.58 -15.39 1.49
C MET A 338 -17.03 -14.02 1.89
N LEU A 339 -17.90 -13.10 2.27
CA LEU A 339 -17.51 -11.78 2.76
C LEU A 339 -17.42 -11.84 4.29
N SER A 340 -16.24 -11.72 4.85
CA SER A 340 -15.99 -11.75 6.29
C SER A 340 -14.64 -11.14 6.60
N ALA A 341 -14.53 -10.44 7.74
CA ALA A 341 -13.28 -9.98 8.34
C ALA A 341 -12.88 -10.80 9.59
N ASP A 342 -13.63 -11.84 9.93
CA ASP A 342 -13.33 -12.71 11.08
C ASP A 342 -12.39 -13.85 10.65
N ASP A 343 -11.10 -13.67 10.89
CA ASP A 343 -10.03 -14.63 10.53
C ASP A 343 -10.32 -16.05 11.07
N ASN A 344 -10.88 -16.16 12.28
CA ASN A 344 -11.20 -17.46 12.88
C ASN A 344 -12.37 -18.15 12.18
N ALA A 345 -13.42 -17.40 11.83
CA ALA A 345 -14.56 -17.92 11.08
C ALA A 345 -14.13 -18.36 9.67
N ILE A 346 -13.29 -17.58 8.99
CA ILE A 346 -12.73 -17.87 7.67
C ILE A 346 -11.89 -19.16 7.74
N PHE A 347 -10.95 -19.24 8.69
CA PHE A 347 -10.09 -20.41 8.88
C PHE A 347 -10.87 -21.67 9.24
N ALA A 348 -11.90 -21.56 10.08
CA ALA A 348 -12.81 -22.66 10.40
C ALA A 348 -13.58 -23.13 9.16
N ALA A 349 -14.09 -22.22 8.33
CA ALA A 349 -14.78 -22.56 7.08
C ALA A 349 -13.85 -23.29 6.09
N TYR A 350 -12.60 -22.82 5.97
CA TYR A 350 -11.58 -23.47 5.15
C TYR A 350 -11.27 -24.89 5.64
N ASN A 351 -11.05 -25.08 6.94
CA ASN A 351 -10.77 -26.38 7.53
C ASN A 351 -11.96 -27.35 7.41
N ALA A 352 -13.19 -26.83 7.44
CA ALA A 352 -14.41 -27.63 7.22
C ALA A 352 -14.63 -27.99 5.73
N GLY A 353 -13.81 -27.47 4.80
CA GLY A 353 -13.95 -27.70 3.37
C GLY A 353 -15.05 -26.87 2.71
N ASN A 354 -15.48 -25.78 3.34
CA ASN A 354 -16.45 -24.83 2.79
C ASN A 354 -15.79 -23.75 1.90
N LEU A 355 -14.49 -23.54 2.07
CA LEU A 355 -13.66 -22.65 1.26
C LEU A 355 -12.51 -23.44 0.64
N ASP A 356 -12.08 -23.02 -0.54
CA ASP A 356 -11.01 -23.64 -1.32
C ASP A 356 -9.73 -22.78 -1.30
N LEU A 357 -9.89 -21.46 -1.12
CA LEU A 357 -8.84 -20.47 -0.98
C LEU A 357 -9.26 -19.42 0.05
N ILE A 358 -8.32 -19.02 0.91
CA ILE A 358 -8.50 -17.93 1.88
C ILE A 358 -7.27 -17.03 1.89
N ASP A 359 -7.50 -15.74 1.97
CA ASP A 359 -6.48 -14.68 1.92
C ASP A 359 -6.13 -14.12 3.30
N THR A 360 -6.38 -14.90 4.33
CA THR A 360 -6.03 -14.58 5.71
C THR A 360 -5.87 -15.85 6.54
N VAL A 361 -5.07 -15.77 7.60
CA VAL A 361 -4.88 -16.84 8.58
C VAL A 361 -4.81 -16.22 9.97
N PRO A 362 -5.51 -16.75 10.98
CA PRO A 362 -5.39 -16.26 12.35
C PRO A 362 -3.94 -16.30 12.82
N THR A 363 -3.47 -15.21 13.44
CA THR A 363 -2.08 -15.04 13.88
C THR A 363 -1.61 -16.22 14.75
N ASP A 364 -2.48 -16.76 15.60
CA ASP A 364 -2.17 -17.89 16.49
C ASP A 364 -1.91 -19.21 15.76
N GLU A 365 -2.35 -19.35 14.51
CA GLU A 365 -2.17 -20.57 13.71
C GLU A 365 -0.89 -20.53 12.85
N ILE A 366 -0.32 -19.35 12.59
CA ILE A 366 0.81 -19.16 11.66
C ILE A 366 2.01 -20.00 12.08
N ALA A 367 2.43 -19.91 13.35
CA ALA A 367 3.60 -20.64 13.87
C ALA A 367 3.46 -22.15 13.65
N LYS A 368 2.26 -22.71 13.90
CA LYS A 368 1.97 -24.14 13.72
C LYS A 368 1.99 -24.56 12.25
N LEU A 369 1.46 -23.71 11.36
CA LEU A 369 1.47 -23.97 9.91
C LEU A 369 2.90 -24.00 9.37
N ILE A 370 3.76 -23.11 9.85
CA ILE A 370 5.20 -23.08 9.51
C ILE A 370 5.91 -24.32 10.07
N GLU A 371 5.74 -24.62 11.37
CA GLU A 371 6.39 -25.77 12.03
C GLU A 371 6.03 -27.09 11.35
N THR A 372 4.77 -27.27 11.01
CA THR A 372 4.29 -28.48 10.33
C THR A 372 4.59 -28.49 8.82
N LYS A 373 5.13 -27.40 8.27
CA LYS A 373 5.35 -27.22 6.83
C LYS A 373 4.09 -27.54 6.03
N ASN A 374 2.95 -26.97 6.46
CA ASN A 374 1.68 -27.24 5.83
C ASN A 374 1.72 -26.87 4.34
N PRO A 375 1.52 -27.82 3.40
CA PRO A 375 1.65 -27.53 1.96
C PRO A 375 0.56 -26.61 1.40
N GLU A 376 -0.55 -26.44 2.12
CA GLU A 376 -1.65 -25.55 1.77
C GLU A 376 -1.33 -24.08 2.15
N PHE A 377 -0.42 -23.84 3.10
CA PHE A 377 -0.02 -22.51 3.55
C PHE A 377 1.07 -21.95 2.63
N LYS A 378 0.84 -20.77 2.11
CA LYS A 378 1.72 -20.05 1.19
C LYS A 378 2.16 -18.72 1.79
N VAL A 379 3.40 -18.36 1.54
CA VAL A 379 3.97 -17.04 1.81
C VAL A 379 4.68 -16.58 0.55
N VAL A 380 4.36 -15.40 0.05
CA VAL A 380 4.94 -14.79 -1.16
C VAL A 380 5.36 -13.35 -0.88
N ASP A 381 6.51 -12.94 -1.40
CA ASP A 381 6.98 -11.57 -1.24
C ASP A 381 6.14 -10.61 -2.10
N GLU A 382 5.93 -9.40 -1.56
CA GLU A 382 5.20 -8.32 -2.22
C GLU A 382 6.00 -7.03 -2.24
N LEU A 383 5.73 -6.18 -3.21
CA LEU A 383 6.30 -4.84 -3.30
C LEU A 383 5.46 -3.87 -2.48
N GLY A 384 5.55 -3.97 -1.16
CA GLY A 384 4.76 -3.15 -0.28
C GLY A 384 5.40 -2.92 1.08
N THR A 385 4.84 -1.97 1.82
CA THR A 385 5.30 -1.59 3.16
C THR A 385 4.11 -1.43 4.10
N TYR A 386 4.13 -2.17 5.20
CA TYR A 386 3.28 -1.91 6.35
C TYR A 386 3.88 -0.75 7.14
N TYR A 387 3.08 0.25 7.44
CA TYR A 387 3.52 1.41 8.19
C TYR A 387 2.40 1.92 9.10
N VAL A 388 2.75 2.80 10.01
CA VAL A 388 1.81 3.61 10.75
C VAL A 388 2.03 5.07 10.40
N ALA A 389 0.97 5.88 10.43
CA ALA A 389 1.02 7.24 9.97
C ALA A 389 0.41 8.22 10.97
N PHE A 390 1.03 9.40 11.08
CA PHE A 390 0.41 10.54 11.71
C PHE A 390 -0.41 11.35 10.71
N ASN A 391 -1.56 11.81 11.15
CA ASN A 391 -2.17 12.97 10.53
C ASN A 391 -1.30 14.20 10.85
N ALA A 392 -0.71 14.82 9.82
CA ALA A 392 0.17 15.99 9.99
C ALA A 392 -0.54 17.18 10.64
N LYS A 393 -1.89 17.21 10.59
CA LYS A 393 -2.75 18.23 11.22
C LYS A 393 -3.27 17.83 12.62
N SER A 394 -2.85 16.67 13.18
CA SER A 394 -3.32 16.24 14.49
C SER A 394 -3.17 17.36 15.54
N SER A 395 -4.14 17.43 16.43
CA SER A 395 -4.12 18.35 17.57
C SER A 395 -2.92 18.14 18.50
N LEU A 396 -2.28 16.96 18.44
CA LEU A 396 -1.03 16.66 19.15
C LEU A 396 0.09 17.66 18.81
N PHE A 397 0.08 18.21 17.61
CA PHE A 397 1.08 19.17 17.13
C PHE A 397 0.66 20.63 17.30
N ALA A 398 -0.53 20.89 17.87
CA ALA A 398 -1.01 22.25 18.07
C ALA A 398 -0.07 23.07 18.97
N GLY A 399 0.33 24.24 18.49
CA GLY A 399 1.25 25.13 19.21
C GLY A 399 2.72 24.68 19.24
N LYS A 400 3.06 23.58 18.55
CA LYS A 400 4.44 23.12 18.40
C LYS A 400 5.12 23.79 17.21
N THR A 401 6.41 24.04 17.33
CA THR A 401 7.23 24.38 16.14
C THR A 401 7.36 23.15 15.24
N PRO A 402 7.71 23.32 13.94
CA PRO A 402 7.97 22.18 13.05
C PRO A 402 8.99 21.18 13.61
N ALA A 403 10.07 21.69 14.24
CA ALA A 403 11.09 20.85 14.86
C ALA A 403 10.54 20.07 16.08
N GLN A 404 9.73 20.70 16.93
CA GLN A 404 9.10 20.02 18.06
C GLN A 404 8.13 18.93 17.59
N ALA A 405 7.33 19.20 16.55
CA ALA A 405 6.44 18.20 15.96
C ALA A 405 7.22 17.01 15.39
N ALA A 406 8.32 17.27 14.68
CA ALA A 406 9.21 16.21 14.18
C ALA A 406 9.80 15.37 15.32
N CYS A 407 10.25 16.00 16.43
CA CYS A 407 10.73 15.29 17.61
C CYS A 407 9.68 14.35 18.21
N ILE A 408 8.43 14.76 18.25
CA ILE A 408 7.34 13.92 18.77
C ILE A 408 7.19 12.69 17.87
N ARG A 409 7.09 12.89 16.55
CA ARG A 409 6.92 11.80 15.59
C ARG A 409 8.11 10.85 15.57
N GLU A 410 9.34 11.38 15.60
CA GLU A 410 10.55 10.57 15.70
C GLU A 410 10.57 9.75 17.00
N ALA A 411 10.18 10.34 18.13
CA ALA A 411 10.11 9.62 19.39
C ALA A 411 9.15 8.43 19.34
N PHE A 412 7.99 8.59 18.71
CA PHE A 412 7.05 7.49 18.49
C PHE A 412 7.65 6.40 17.62
N SER A 413 8.30 6.77 16.50
CA SER A 413 8.93 5.80 15.61
C SER A 413 9.94 4.91 16.33
N ILE A 414 10.83 5.51 17.13
CA ILE A 414 11.89 4.75 17.80
C ILE A 414 11.42 3.99 19.05
N LEU A 415 10.22 4.26 19.57
CA LEU A 415 9.64 3.49 20.67
C LEU A 415 8.99 2.18 20.20
N ILE A 416 8.59 2.06 18.94
CA ILE A 416 7.92 0.87 18.40
C ILE A 416 8.92 -0.29 18.30
N ASP A 417 8.62 -1.40 18.96
CA ASP A 417 9.40 -2.64 18.89
C ASP A 417 9.07 -3.44 17.62
N ARG A 418 9.78 -3.13 16.53
CA ARG A 418 9.58 -3.76 15.23
C ARG A 418 10.01 -5.23 15.21
N ASP A 419 11.05 -5.59 15.99
CA ASP A 419 11.49 -6.99 16.09
C ASP A 419 10.37 -7.85 16.70
N TYR A 420 9.75 -7.36 17.79
CA TYR A 420 8.61 -8.06 18.39
C TYR A 420 7.45 -8.23 17.41
N ILE A 421 7.12 -7.18 16.66
CA ILE A 421 6.04 -7.22 15.67
C ILE A 421 6.34 -8.26 14.58
N VAL A 422 7.53 -8.26 14.02
CA VAL A 422 7.92 -9.19 12.93
C VAL A 422 8.02 -10.62 13.42
N GLU A 423 8.67 -10.84 14.59
CA GLU A 423 8.95 -12.19 15.09
C GLU A 423 7.75 -12.87 15.76
N ASN A 424 6.88 -12.09 16.44
CA ASN A 424 5.83 -12.65 17.28
C ASN A 424 4.41 -12.43 16.74
N ILE A 425 4.21 -11.41 15.88
CA ILE A 425 2.89 -11.13 15.28
C ILE A 425 2.91 -11.52 13.79
N GLY A 426 3.84 -11.01 13.01
CA GLY A 426 3.98 -11.32 11.59
C GLY A 426 4.36 -12.78 11.33
N GLN A 427 5.43 -13.26 11.93
CA GLN A 427 5.91 -14.65 11.97
C GLN A 427 6.30 -15.27 10.61
N THR A 428 6.07 -14.61 9.49
CA THR A 428 6.28 -15.16 8.14
C THR A 428 7.60 -14.71 7.50
N GLY A 429 8.53 -14.19 8.31
CA GLY A 429 9.86 -13.78 7.84
C GLY A 429 9.90 -12.39 7.21
N GLN A 430 8.94 -11.54 7.56
CA GLN A 430 8.94 -10.13 7.13
C GLN A 430 10.26 -9.46 7.49
N VAL A 431 10.75 -8.60 6.62
CA VAL A 431 11.94 -7.78 6.85
C VAL A 431 11.52 -6.43 7.44
N ILE A 432 12.16 -6.01 8.51
CA ILE A 432 11.92 -4.68 9.11
C ILE A 432 12.17 -3.61 8.06
N ALA A 433 11.18 -2.73 7.88
CA ALA A 433 11.28 -1.66 6.91
C ALA A 433 12.13 -0.50 7.44
N THR A 434 13.15 -0.14 6.68
CA THR A 434 14.10 0.93 7.00
C THR A 434 13.76 2.25 6.29
N SER A 435 12.87 2.20 5.30
CA SER A 435 12.27 3.36 4.64
C SER A 435 10.95 2.96 3.97
N PHE A 436 10.30 3.89 3.27
CA PHE A 436 8.96 3.66 2.74
C PHE A 436 8.94 2.80 1.47
N ILE A 437 9.88 3.03 0.53
CA ILE A 437 9.95 2.24 -0.70
C ILE A 437 10.47 0.83 -0.38
N PRO A 438 9.74 -0.26 -0.79
CA PRO A 438 10.11 -1.62 -0.45
C PRO A 438 11.39 -2.10 -1.16
N LEU A 439 11.94 -3.20 -0.65
CA LEU A 439 13.07 -3.88 -1.28
C LEU A 439 12.65 -4.51 -2.60
N GLY A 440 13.59 -4.55 -3.56
CA GLY A 440 13.39 -5.26 -4.83
C GLY A 440 12.64 -4.46 -5.90
N MET A 441 12.13 -3.27 -5.59
CA MET A 441 11.48 -2.41 -6.59
C MET A 441 12.49 -1.95 -7.65
N ALA A 442 12.10 -2.00 -8.92
CA ALA A 442 12.92 -1.53 -10.03
C ALA A 442 13.19 -0.01 -9.91
N ASP A 443 14.37 0.46 -10.36
CA ASP A 443 14.74 1.88 -10.30
C ASP A 443 14.33 2.69 -11.55
N GLY A 444 13.64 2.03 -12.50
CA GLY A 444 13.31 2.62 -13.80
C GLY A 444 14.51 2.85 -14.73
N ASN A 445 15.74 2.49 -14.28
CA ASN A 445 17.00 2.65 -15.03
C ASN A 445 17.70 1.32 -15.32
N GLY A 446 17.01 0.20 -15.08
CA GLY A 446 17.51 -1.16 -15.32
C GLY A 446 18.20 -1.81 -14.13
N GLY A 447 18.11 -1.19 -12.94
CA GLY A 447 18.58 -1.70 -11.65
C GLY A 447 17.45 -1.84 -10.64
N ILE A 448 17.85 -2.02 -9.39
CA ILE A 448 16.97 -2.08 -8.22
C ILE A 448 17.15 -0.78 -7.41
N PHE A 449 16.05 -0.17 -7.01
CA PHE A 449 16.06 1.09 -6.27
C PHE A 449 16.71 0.94 -4.89
N LYS A 450 16.36 -0.15 -4.18
CA LYS A 450 16.93 -0.53 -2.90
C LYS A 450 16.93 -2.05 -2.79
N SER A 451 18.11 -2.64 -2.60
CA SER A 451 18.29 -4.10 -2.58
C SER A 451 18.53 -4.66 -1.18
N THR A 452 18.89 -3.82 -0.20
CA THR A 452 19.10 -4.22 1.19
C THR A 452 18.52 -3.20 2.16
N PRO A 453 18.15 -3.60 3.40
CA PRO A 453 17.67 -2.68 4.43
C PRO A 453 18.65 -1.54 4.75
N GLU A 454 19.95 -1.81 4.66
CA GLU A 454 21.01 -0.83 4.97
C GLU A 454 21.04 0.35 4.00
N GLN A 455 20.42 0.23 2.84
CA GLN A 455 20.24 1.32 1.89
C GLN A 455 19.04 2.23 2.23
N GLY A 456 18.27 1.87 3.28
CA GLY A 456 17.13 2.66 3.73
C GLY A 456 17.53 3.81 4.64
N TYR A 457 16.62 4.79 4.76
CA TYR A 457 16.83 5.99 5.58
C TYR A 457 17.02 5.68 7.08
N PHE A 458 16.36 4.64 7.58
CA PHE A 458 16.32 4.28 9.00
C PHE A 458 17.27 3.18 9.45
N ASP A 459 18.12 2.68 8.58
CA ASP A 459 19.10 1.64 8.94
C ASP A 459 20.01 2.05 10.11
N ALA A 460 20.28 3.36 10.23
CA ALA A 460 21.08 3.93 11.32
C ALA A 460 20.40 3.89 12.69
N TYR A 461 19.10 3.60 12.77
CA TYR A 461 18.39 3.64 14.04
C TYR A 461 18.67 2.44 14.92
N ALA A 462 19.05 1.28 14.38
CA ALA A 462 19.35 0.07 15.16
C ALA A 462 18.42 -0.07 16.38
N ILE A 463 17.12 0.17 16.16
CA ILE A 463 16.12 0.51 17.19
C ILE A 463 16.07 -0.57 18.27
N ASN A 464 16.22 -1.82 17.85
CA ASN A 464 16.05 -2.97 18.72
C ASN A 464 17.38 -3.51 19.28
N ASN A 465 18.53 -2.93 18.89
CA ASN A 465 19.85 -3.37 19.39
C ASN A 465 20.20 -2.78 20.77
N ASP A 466 19.58 -1.68 21.17
CA ASP A 466 19.72 -1.06 22.50
C ASP A 466 18.40 -0.44 22.97
N PRO A 467 17.46 -1.24 23.54
CA PRO A 467 16.17 -0.75 24.01
C PRO A 467 16.27 0.38 25.03
N LYS A 468 17.31 0.37 25.89
CA LYS A 468 17.53 1.43 26.89
C LYS A 468 18.02 2.72 26.24
N GLY A 469 18.93 2.64 25.29
CA GLY A 469 19.43 3.77 24.53
C GLY A 469 18.33 4.37 23.67
N THR A 470 17.54 3.54 23.02
CA THR A 470 16.39 3.93 22.21
C THR A 470 15.34 4.67 23.03
N THR A 471 14.93 4.12 24.19
CA THR A 471 13.98 4.78 25.11
C THR A 471 14.53 6.10 25.63
N ALA A 472 15.82 6.16 25.98
CA ALA A 472 16.45 7.40 26.44
C ALA A 472 16.44 8.48 25.35
N LYS A 473 16.68 8.12 24.08
CA LYS A 473 16.59 9.02 22.92
C LYS A 473 15.17 9.54 22.76
N ALA A 474 14.15 8.67 22.81
CA ALA A 474 12.75 9.06 22.70
C ALA A 474 12.32 10.05 23.78
N VAL A 475 12.69 9.77 25.04
CA VAL A 475 12.45 10.68 26.18
C VAL A 475 13.14 12.03 25.97
N ALA A 476 14.36 12.05 25.45
CA ALA A 476 15.10 13.28 25.17
C ALA A 476 14.41 14.10 24.07
N LEU A 477 13.94 13.48 22.98
CA LEU A 477 13.17 14.13 21.91
C LEU A 477 11.86 14.71 22.43
N LEU A 478 11.12 13.97 23.26
CA LEU A 478 9.87 14.47 23.88
C LEU A 478 10.13 15.64 24.82
N LYS A 479 11.24 15.62 25.58
CA LYS A 479 11.67 16.77 26.40
C LYS A 479 12.00 17.98 25.53
N ALA A 480 12.69 17.80 24.40
CA ALA A 480 12.96 18.87 23.44
C ALA A 480 11.68 19.46 22.86
N ALA A 481 10.63 18.63 22.67
CA ALA A 481 9.29 19.06 22.27
C ALA A 481 8.50 19.75 23.40
N GLY A 482 9.08 19.91 24.59
CA GLY A 482 8.49 20.63 25.72
C GLY A 482 7.70 19.76 26.69
N TYR A 483 7.80 18.43 26.60
CA TYR A 483 7.15 17.52 27.54
C TYR A 483 7.99 17.31 28.80
N LYS A 484 7.32 17.16 29.96
CA LYS A 484 7.93 16.91 31.25
C LYS A 484 7.87 15.44 31.63
N PHE A 485 8.89 14.97 32.33
CA PHE A 485 9.01 13.59 32.78
C PHE A 485 9.26 13.54 34.29
N GLY A 486 8.66 12.56 34.97
CA GLY A 486 8.87 12.27 36.37
C GLY A 486 10.21 11.57 36.64
N ALA A 487 10.52 11.38 37.92
CA ALA A 487 11.71 10.64 38.35
C ALA A 487 11.66 9.14 37.99
N ASP A 488 10.46 8.62 37.71
CA ASP A 488 10.20 7.26 37.25
C ASP A 488 10.45 7.07 35.73
N GLY A 489 10.86 8.14 35.04
CA GLY A 489 11.11 8.12 33.59
C GLY A 489 9.84 8.19 32.74
N LYS A 490 8.66 8.37 33.34
CA LYS A 490 7.39 8.48 32.64
C LYS A 490 6.94 9.93 32.44
N LEU A 491 6.11 10.12 31.45
CA LEU A 491 5.51 11.41 31.12
C LEU A 491 4.75 11.97 32.34
N SER A 492 4.97 13.23 32.64
CA SER A 492 4.30 13.92 33.76
C SER A 492 2.85 14.24 33.42
N ALA A 493 2.00 14.13 34.42
CA ALA A 493 0.60 14.58 34.33
C ALA A 493 0.43 16.08 33.98
N GLU A 494 1.49 16.89 34.14
CA GLU A 494 1.46 18.31 33.73
C GLU A 494 1.48 18.49 32.20
N THR A 495 2.06 17.53 31.47
CA THR A 495 2.16 17.55 30.02
C THR A 495 1.82 16.16 29.46
N PRO A 496 0.54 15.75 29.55
CA PRO A 496 0.13 14.44 29.10
C PRO A 496 0.16 14.35 27.57
N ILE A 497 0.41 13.16 27.05
CA ILE A 497 0.15 12.80 25.66
C ILE A 497 -0.94 11.73 25.67
N SER A 498 -2.05 12.03 25.02
CA SER A 498 -3.15 11.09 24.80
C SER A 498 -3.67 11.26 23.39
N LEU A 499 -3.76 10.17 22.65
CA LEU A 499 -4.21 10.17 21.26
C LEU A 499 -4.94 8.87 20.92
N THR A 500 -5.61 8.86 19.77
CA THR A 500 -6.32 7.70 19.23
C THR A 500 -5.49 7.04 18.12
N TYR A 501 -5.43 5.71 18.15
CA TYR A 501 -4.91 4.88 17.08
C TYR A 501 -6.05 4.23 16.32
N LEU A 502 -6.18 4.55 15.05
CA LEU A 502 -7.21 4.00 14.18
C LEU A 502 -6.69 2.75 13.47
N THR A 503 -7.46 1.67 13.52
CA THR A 503 -7.18 0.41 12.80
C THR A 503 -8.46 -0.26 12.34
N ASN A 504 -8.36 -1.20 11.40
CA ASN A 504 -9.48 -2.03 10.97
C ASN A 504 -9.53 -3.38 11.71
N GLN A 505 -10.66 -4.05 11.55
CA GLN A 505 -10.86 -5.41 12.05
C GLN A 505 -9.91 -6.38 11.31
N SER A 506 -8.97 -6.94 12.03
CA SER A 506 -8.06 -8.02 11.66
C SER A 506 -7.27 -8.38 12.91
N SER A 507 -7.12 -9.65 13.20
CA SER A 507 -6.40 -10.11 14.40
C SER A 507 -4.96 -9.56 14.43
N GLY A 508 -4.24 -9.66 13.32
CA GLY A 508 -2.87 -9.16 13.20
C GLY A 508 -2.75 -7.65 13.39
N HIS A 509 -3.65 -6.86 12.79
CA HIS A 509 -3.61 -5.40 12.93
C HIS A 509 -3.93 -4.93 14.35
N VAL A 510 -4.89 -5.59 15.02
CA VAL A 510 -5.21 -5.30 16.42
C VAL A 510 -4.05 -5.65 17.33
N MET A 511 -3.40 -6.81 17.15
CA MET A 511 -2.21 -7.20 17.93
C MET A 511 -1.03 -6.23 17.73
N ILE A 512 -0.81 -5.73 16.52
CA ILE A 512 0.20 -4.69 16.26
C ILE A 512 -0.15 -3.40 17.00
N ALA A 513 -1.42 -2.98 16.96
CA ALA A 513 -1.88 -1.78 17.68
C ALA A 513 -1.68 -1.92 19.20
N GLU A 514 -1.96 -3.10 19.77
CA GLU A 514 -1.76 -3.41 21.19
C GLU A 514 -0.27 -3.42 21.57
N SER A 515 0.60 -3.94 20.70
CA SER A 515 2.05 -3.88 20.88
C SER A 515 2.53 -2.43 20.94
N ILE A 516 2.16 -1.61 19.96
CA ILE A 516 2.50 -0.17 19.92
C ILE A 516 1.94 0.55 21.16
N GLN A 517 0.71 0.23 21.59
CA GLN A 517 0.13 0.80 22.80
C GLN A 517 0.99 0.50 24.04
N GLN A 518 1.49 -0.73 24.19
CA GLN A 518 2.35 -1.13 25.29
C GLN A 518 3.70 -0.41 25.26
N ASP A 519 4.32 -0.30 24.09
CA ASP A 519 5.59 0.40 23.90
C ASP A 519 5.49 1.88 24.30
N LEU A 520 4.43 2.55 23.87
CA LEU A 520 4.18 3.95 24.20
C LEU A 520 3.81 4.13 25.69
N ALA A 521 3.06 3.20 26.27
CA ALA A 521 2.70 3.22 27.68
C ALA A 521 3.92 3.07 28.62
N ALA A 522 4.98 2.42 28.14
CA ALA A 522 6.24 2.27 28.89
C ALA A 522 6.85 3.63 29.27
N VAL A 523 6.66 4.65 28.45
CA VAL A 523 7.10 6.03 28.71
C VAL A 523 5.96 6.95 29.17
N GLY A 524 4.76 6.41 29.43
CA GLY A 524 3.62 7.15 29.97
C GLY A 524 2.73 7.84 28.92
N ILE A 525 2.85 7.49 27.64
CA ILE A 525 1.95 7.95 26.58
C ILE A 525 0.68 7.09 26.61
N SER A 526 -0.49 7.71 26.53
CA SER A 526 -1.79 7.04 26.47
C SER A 526 -2.27 6.92 25.02
N LEU A 527 -2.44 5.71 24.53
CA LEU A 527 -2.96 5.40 23.20
C LEU A 527 -4.28 4.65 23.34
N ALA A 528 -5.37 5.19 22.79
CA ALA A 528 -6.67 4.53 22.73
C ALA A 528 -6.83 3.87 21.35
N ILE A 529 -7.01 2.55 21.31
CA ILE A 529 -7.19 1.82 20.05
C ILE A 529 -8.66 1.94 19.64
N GLN A 530 -8.90 2.36 18.41
CA GLN A 530 -10.22 2.44 17.78
C GLN A 530 -10.22 1.47 16.59
N VAL A 531 -11.01 0.40 16.71
CA VAL A 531 -11.17 -0.62 15.65
C VAL A 531 -12.45 -0.30 14.88
N GLN A 532 -12.35 -0.27 13.55
CA GLN A 532 -13.45 0.01 12.63
C GLN A 532 -13.64 -1.11 11.61
N ASP A 533 -14.84 -1.20 11.05
CA ASP A 533 -15.07 -1.98 9.84
C ASP A 533 -14.25 -1.40 8.68
N TRP A 534 -13.87 -2.24 7.72
CA TRP A 534 -12.94 -1.89 6.66
C TRP A 534 -13.34 -0.61 5.91
N ASN A 535 -14.57 -0.52 5.41
CA ASN A 535 -15.03 0.63 4.65
C ASN A 535 -15.07 1.92 5.48
N VAL A 536 -15.48 1.83 6.73
CA VAL A 536 -15.47 2.96 7.66
C VAL A 536 -14.03 3.42 7.94
N PHE A 537 -13.13 2.46 8.13
CA PHE A 537 -11.71 2.73 8.35
C PHE A 537 -11.08 3.47 7.16
N LEU A 538 -11.34 3.02 5.92
CA LEU A 538 -10.85 3.68 4.71
C LEU A 538 -11.33 5.14 4.63
N GLU A 539 -12.63 5.36 4.84
CA GLU A 539 -13.24 6.69 4.80
C GLU A 539 -12.71 7.63 5.88
N GLU A 540 -12.54 7.15 7.12
CA GLU A 540 -12.01 7.96 8.21
C GLU A 540 -10.55 8.38 7.98
N ARG A 541 -9.73 7.49 7.40
CA ARG A 541 -8.36 7.82 6.99
C ARG A 541 -8.34 8.93 5.92
N LYS A 542 -9.07 8.73 4.82
CA LYS A 542 -9.14 9.69 3.70
C LYS A 542 -9.59 11.07 4.18
N LYS A 543 -10.53 11.13 5.11
CA LYS A 543 -11.01 12.39 5.73
C LYS A 543 -10.03 13.00 6.72
N GLY A 544 -8.99 12.25 7.12
CA GLY A 544 -8.06 12.68 8.17
C GLY A 544 -8.67 12.68 9.57
N ASN A 545 -9.66 11.84 9.85
CA ASN A 545 -10.34 11.73 11.14
C ASN A 545 -9.57 10.82 12.10
N PHE A 546 -8.28 11.01 12.23
CA PHE A 546 -7.41 10.26 13.12
C PHE A 546 -6.22 11.11 13.58
N ASP A 547 -5.59 10.74 14.68
CA ASP A 547 -4.29 11.28 15.10
C ASP A 547 -3.15 10.41 14.59
N PHE A 548 -3.27 9.10 14.76
CA PHE A 548 -2.30 8.07 14.43
C PHE A 548 -3.05 6.84 13.92
N ALA A 549 -2.63 6.23 12.85
CA ALA A 549 -3.37 5.16 12.21
C ALA A 549 -2.47 4.04 11.67
N ARG A 550 -3.03 2.85 11.61
CA ARG A 550 -2.50 1.75 10.80
C ARG A 550 -2.60 2.14 9.33
N GLU A 551 -1.57 1.80 8.59
CA GLU A 551 -1.48 2.01 7.17
C GLU A 551 -0.78 0.85 6.46
N GLY A 552 -0.94 0.78 5.16
CA GLY A 552 -0.23 -0.15 4.30
C GLY A 552 -0.33 0.29 2.86
N TRP A 553 0.75 0.18 2.12
CA TRP A 553 0.76 0.42 0.70
C TRP A 553 1.49 -0.70 -0.01
N ILE A 554 0.80 -1.34 -0.93
CA ILE A 554 1.37 -2.30 -1.87
C ILE A 554 1.42 -1.59 -3.21
N ALA A 555 2.55 -1.66 -3.90
CA ALA A 555 2.74 -0.95 -5.15
C ALA A 555 1.73 -1.39 -6.21
N ASP A 556 1.22 -0.44 -6.98
CA ASP A 556 0.32 -0.70 -8.11
C ASP A 556 1.10 -1.09 -9.37
N PHE A 557 2.35 -0.66 -9.45
CA PHE A 557 3.30 -0.96 -10.52
C PHE A 557 4.75 -0.85 -10.05
N ASN A 558 5.68 -1.46 -10.80
CA ASN A 558 7.07 -1.61 -10.38
C ASN A 558 7.95 -0.40 -10.76
N ASP A 559 7.64 0.76 -10.19
CA ASP A 559 8.45 1.98 -10.27
C ASP A 559 8.31 2.78 -8.97
N PRO A 560 9.38 3.32 -8.37
CA PRO A 560 9.33 4.03 -7.08
C PRO A 560 8.41 5.25 -7.06
N ILE A 561 8.07 5.81 -8.21
CA ILE A 561 7.12 6.93 -8.28
C ILE A 561 5.76 6.55 -7.72
N ASN A 562 5.35 5.28 -7.82
CA ASN A 562 4.11 4.79 -7.23
C ASN A 562 4.07 4.99 -5.71
N MET A 563 5.18 4.71 -5.04
CA MET A 563 5.32 4.89 -3.59
C MET A 563 5.44 6.36 -3.18
N LEU A 564 5.76 7.26 -4.11
CA LEU A 564 6.05 8.66 -3.83
C LEU A 564 4.90 9.60 -4.23
N GLU A 565 4.27 9.38 -5.37
CA GLU A 565 3.24 10.29 -5.90
C GLU A 565 1.95 10.33 -5.09
N MET A 566 1.65 9.26 -4.35
CA MET A 566 0.50 9.18 -3.46
C MET A 566 0.51 10.26 -2.36
N TRP A 567 1.66 10.81 -2.03
CA TRP A 567 1.83 11.79 -0.98
C TRP A 567 1.70 13.26 -1.45
N THR A 568 1.40 13.49 -2.72
CA THR A 568 1.18 14.86 -3.21
C THR A 568 -0.09 15.48 -2.58
N THR A 569 -0.10 16.80 -2.46
CA THR A 569 -1.19 17.55 -1.79
C THR A 569 -2.58 17.19 -2.32
N THR A 570 -2.71 16.97 -3.62
CA THR A 570 -3.99 16.70 -4.29
C THR A 570 -4.34 15.22 -4.40
N SER A 571 -3.41 14.31 -4.06
CA SER A 571 -3.66 12.87 -4.17
C SER A 571 -4.79 12.41 -3.25
N GLY A 572 -5.73 11.63 -3.76
CA GLY A 572 -6.78 10.97 -2.97
C GLY A 572 -6.24 10.04 -1.88
N ASN A 573 -5.02 9.52 -2.08
CA ASN A 573 -4.34 8.59 -1.17
C ASN A 573 -3.39 9.28 -0.16
N ASN A 574 -3.43 10.62 -0.06
CA ASN A 574 -2.64 11.39 0.91
C ASN A 574 -3.29 11.39 2.29
N ASP A 575 -3.30 10.25 2.96
CA ASP A 575 -3.96 10.06 4.26
C ASP A 575 -3.25 10.85 5.39
N CYS A 576 -1.94 11.08 5.30
CA CYS A 576 -1.21 11.97 6.21
C CYS A 576 -1.65 13.43 6.15
N GLN A 577 -2.50 13.83 5.21
CA GLN A 577 -2.99 15.20 5.02
C GLN A 577 -1.87 16.22 4.71
N TYR A 578 -0.82 15.79 4.02
CA TYR A 578 0.29 16.66 3.62
C TYR A 578 -0.20 17.84 2.75
N GLY A 579 0.30 19.03 3.04
CA GLY A 579 0.01 20.23 2.25
C GLY A 579 -1.43 20.77 2.33
N ARG A 580 -2.32 20.10 3.04
CA ARG A 580 -3.77 20.38 3.11
C ARG A 580 -4.15 21.33 4.23
#